data_6476a749cd21a05b99bdb15d7e4ba6ca
#
_entry.id   6476a749cd21a05b99bdb15d7e4ba6ca
#
_cell.length_a   1.000
_cell.length_b   1.000
_cell.length_c   1.000
_cell.angle_alpha   90.00
_cell.angle_beta   90.00
_cell.angle_gamma   90.00
#
_symmetry.space_group_name_H-M   'P 1'
#
loop_
_entity.id
_entity.type
_entity.pdbx_description
1 polymer ?
#
loop_
_entity_poly.entity_id
_entity_poly.type
_entity_poly.pdbx_seq_one_letter_code
_entity_poly.pdbx_strand_id
1 'polypeptide(L)'
;MSPKAREFDEEAELCLGDFEMGVTLGLGSFGRVRLARYRRTGKHYAIKMMNKAAVLQMKQLEHIRSEKNILVQIAYPFVVNMFGTFQDETTIYMVFEFVCGGEFFTLLRNEDKLPNDQARFYATEIALTLSFLHNLKIVYRDLKPENLLIDKDGHLKITDFGFAKEVEDRTWTLCGTPDYIAPEIIRNKGHNKGADWWAFGVLLFEMLAGYPPFYDESGGFGTYKKILKGMVEYPEDIQAEAVDLMSKLLVADLTKRFGNLHKGAGDIMDHPFFDTVDWNMARRKEIVVPMIPDIEGENDTSYFEEYDDEDEHVEQVCTPPLPRAYTALQPADPRAFAPRRSQRRIRKSSATSESMVLFSTNSRLGMPRWRLEMCVAAIIGGNLSLLSIYITADGRPGPARPETRMLFN
;
A
#
# COMPACT_ATOMS: atom_id res chain seq x y z
N MET A 1 21.32 -16.68 3.18
CA MET A 1 20.53 -16.70 4.41
C MET A 1 20.16 -15.26 4.74
N SER A 2 18.87 -14.93 4.82
CA SER A 2 18.40 -13.59 5.16
C SER A 2 18.82 -13.24 6.59
N PRO A 3 19.27 -12.00 6.88
CA PRO A 3 19.61 -11.58 8.25
C PRO A 3 18.46 -11.72 9.25
N LYS A 4 17.22 -11.85 8.78
CA LYS A 4 16.01 -11.96 9.58
C LYS A 4 15.84 -13.28 10.35
N ALA A 5 16.45 -14.37 9.87
CA ALA A 5 16.26 -15.70 10.46
C ALA A 5 16.98 -15.90 11.81
N ARG A 6 17.75 -14.90 12.29
CA ARG A 6 18.55 -15.02 13.51
C ARG A 6 17.94 -14.41 14.76
N GLU A 7 16.79 -13.73 14.65
CA GLU A 7 16.20 -13.01 15.78
C GLU A 7 15.26 -13.87 16.63
N PHE A 8 14.63 -14.86 16.00
CA PHE A 8 13.89 -15.92 16.69
C PHE A 8 14.60 -17.26 16.50
N ASP A 9 14.53 -18.14 17.51
CA ASP A 9 15.06 -19.49 17.40
C ASP A 9 14.40 -20.20 16.20
N GLU A 10 15.19 -20.63 15.21
CA GLU A 10 14.71 -21.26 13.97
C GLU A 10 13.89 -22.54 14.22
N GLU A 11 13.97 -23.12 15.44
CA GLU A 11 13.30 -24.38 15.83
C GLU A 11 12.02 -24.17 16.62
N ALA A 12 11.70 -22.94 17.09
CA ALA A 12 10.53 -22.68 17.90
C ALA A 12 9.41 -22.04 17.04
N GLU A 13 8.27 -22.72 16.96
CA GLU A 13 7.06 -22.12 16.42
C GLU A 13 6.62 -20.96 17.35
N LEU A 14 6.55 -19.75 16.80
CA LEU A 14 6.07 -18.57 17.53
C LEU A 14 4.60 -18.75 17.91
N CYS A 15 4.24 -18.31 19.11
CA CYS A 15 2.86 -18.25 19.56
C CYS A 15 2.58 -16.95 20.32
N LEU A 16 1.32 -16.63 20.56
CA LEU A 16 0.92 -15.43 21.29
C LEU A 16 1.49 -15.38 22.72
N GLY A 17 1.67 -16.52 23.37
CA GLY A 17 2.25 -16.64 24.69
C GLY A 17 3.72 -16.18 24.81
N ASP A 18 4.45 -16.13 23.68
CA ASP A 18 5.83 -15.62 23.63
C ASP A 18 5.90 -14.10 23.78
N PHE A 19 4.77 -13.40 23.64
CA PHE A 19 4.68 -11.95 23.64
C PHE A 19 3.88 -11.43 24.83
N GLU A 20 4.25 -10.26 25.30
CA GLU A 20 3.49 -9.44 26.21
C GLU A 20 2.87 -8.31 25.40
N MET A 21 1.54 -8.35 25.25
CA MET A 21 0.81 -7.40 24.42
C MET A 21 0.68 -6.06 25.13
N GLY A 22 1.06 -5.00 24.43
CA GLY A 22 0.95 -3.61 24.84
C GLY A 22 -0.25 -2.90 24.20
N VAL A 23 -0.13 -1.59 24.03
CA VAL A 23 -1.16 -0.70 23.48
C VAL A 23 -1.46 -0.99 22.00
N THR A 24 -2.65 -0.61 21.56
CA THR A 24 -3.02 -0.60 20.13
C THR A 24 -2.30 0.57 19.44
N LEU A 25 -1.61 0.27 18.34
CA LEU A 25 -0.89 1.24 17.49
C LEU A 25 -1.73 1.71 16.30
N GLY A 26 -2.73 0.93 15.90
CA GLY A 26 -3.58 1.28 14.77
C GLY A 26 -4.67 0.24 14.52
N LEU A 27 -5.74 0.68 13.88
CA LEU A 27 -6.87 -0.16 13.49
C LEU A 27 -6.82 -0.43 11.98
N GLY A 28 -7.09 -1.67 11.59
CA GLY A 28 -7.19 -2.07 10.19
C GLY A 28 -8.53 -2.75 9.88
N SER A 29 -8.85 -2.89 8.61
CA SER A 29 -10.12 -3.47 8.15
C SER A 29 -10.40 -4.90 8.65
N PHE A 30 -9.37 -5.64 9.07
CA PHE A 30 -9.49 -7.04 9.50
C PHE A 30 -9.08 -7.26 10.96
N GLY A 31 -8.70 -6.20 11.66
CA GLY A 31 -8.20 -6.27 13.02
C GLY A 31 -7.38 -5.06 13.42
N ARG A 32 -6.35 -5.27 14.22
CA ARG A 32 -5.55 -4.18 14.80
C ARG A 32 -4.05 -4.49 14.76
N VAL A 33 -3.24 -3.47 14.90
CA VAL A 33 -1.80 -3.57 15.13
C VAL A 33 -1.55 -3.19 16.59
N ARG A 34 -0.84 -4.04 17.33
CA ARG A 34 -0.49 -3.77 18.74
C ARG A 34 1.01 -3.78 18.94
N LEU A 35 1.49 -2.93 19.84
CA LEU A 35 2.83 -3.06 20.39
C LEU A 35 2.91 -4.37 21.17
N ALA A 36 4.02 -5.08 21.06
CA ALA A 36 4.25 -6.31 21.78
C ALA A 36 5.72 -6.43 22.19
N ARG A 37 5.97 -6.89 23.42
CA ARG A 37 7.31 -7.17 23.91
C ARG A 37 7.57 -8.65 23.85
N TYR A 38 8.61 -9.08 23.13
CA TYR A 38 9.02 -10.49 23.10
C TYR A 38 9.66 -10.90 24.41
N ARG A 39 9.07 -11.86 25.12
CA ARG A 39 9.44 -12.21 26.51
C ARG A 39 10.87 -12.68 26.66
N ARG A 40 11.43 -13.37 25.65
CA ARG A 40 12.79 -13.94 25.74
C ARG A 40 13.88 -12.89 25.63
N THR A 41 13.72 -11.88 24.79
CA THR A 41 14.76 -10.87 24.53
C THR A 41 14.44 -9.50 25.11
N GLY A 42 13.18 -9.25 25.46
CA GLY A 42 12.69 -7.94 25.90
C GLY A 42 12.50 -6.93 24.76
N LYS A 43 12.81 -7.27 23.51
CA LYS A 43 12.61 -6.39 22.35
C LYS A 43 11.15 -6.15 22.04
N HIS A 44 10.86 -4.98 21.44
CA HIS A 44 9.53 -4.57 21.05
C HIS A 44 9.28 -4.80 19.56
N TYR A 45 8.06 -5.19 19.22
CA TYR A 45 7.56 -5.50 17.88
C TYR A 45 6.17 -4.92 17.69
N ALA A 46 5.77 -4.70 16.46
CA ALA A 46 4.40 -4.43 16.09
C ALA A 46 3.76 -5.74 15.57
N ILE A 47 2.66 -6.17 16.20
CA ILE A 47 1.95 -7.38 15.79
C ILE A 47 0.62 -6.99 15.12
N LYS A 48 0.53 -7.24 13.80
CA LYS A 48 -0.70 -7.10 13.01
C LYS A 48 -1.54 -8.36 13.25
N MET A 49 -2.70 -8.17 13.86
CA MET A 49 -3.65 -9.20 14.23
C MET A 49 -4.85 -9.13 13.28
N MET A 50 -5.19 -10.23 12.62
CA MET A 50 -6.26 -10.26 11.62
C MET A 50 -7.25 -11.38 11.92
N ASN A 51 -8.52 -11.05 12.07
CA ASN A 51 -9.58 -12.03 12.29
C ASN A 51 -9.82 -12.87 11.02
N LYS A 52 -9.72 -14.21 11.15
CA LYS A 52 -9.86 -15.15 10.03
C LYS A 52 -11.25 -15.08 9.38
N ALA A 53 -12.32 -14.91 10.17
CA ALA A 53 -13.67 -14.82 9.65
C ALA A 53 -13.86 -13.56 8.79
N ALA A 54 -13.37 -12.39 9.25
CA ALA A 54 -13.40 -11.15 8.49
C ALA A 54 -12.59 -11.26 7.19
N VAL A 55 -11.39 -11.83 7.25
CA VAL A 55 -10.52 -12.06 6.07
C VAL A 55 -11.23 -12.93 5.02
N LEU A 56 -11.93 -13.99 5.47
CA LEU A 56 -12.67 -14.88 4.56
C LEU A 56 -13.90 -14.19 3.99
N GLN A 57 -14.67 -13.50 4.82
CA GLN A 57 -15.87 -12.78 4.41
C GLN A 57 -15.54 -11.74 3.33
N MET A 58 -14.45 -11.01 3.49
CA MET A 58 -13.99 -9.99 2.55
C MET A 58 -13.12 -10.55 1.41
N LYS A 59 -12.94 -11.89 1.33
CA LYS A 59 -12.17 -12.58 0.28
C LYS A 59 -10.72 -12.10 0.14
N GLN A 60 -10.07 -11.74 1.26
CA GLN A 60 -8.72 -11.14 1.27
C GLN A 60 -7.59 -12.14 1.51
N LEU A 61 -7.88 -13.42 1.59
CA LEU A 61 -6.89 -14.46 1.90
C LEU A 61 -5.69 -14.45 0.94
N GLU A 62 -5.95 -14.30 -0.36
CA GLU A 62 -4.88 -14.28 -1.37
C GLU A 62 -4.02 -13.01 -1.25
N HIS A 63 -4.59 -11.87 -0.87
CA HIS A 63 -3.84 -10.64 -0.62
C HIS A 63 -2.90 -10.80 0.58
N ILE A 64 -3.40 -11.35 1.70
CA ILE A 64 -2.57 -11.61 2.89
C ILE A 64 -1.46 -12.61 2.60
N ARG A 65 -1.73 -13.65 1.80
CA ARG A 65 -0.69 -14.59 1.35
C ARG A 65 0.35 -13.91 0.48
N SER A 66 -0.07 -13.05 -0.45
CA SER A 66 0.83 -12.28 -1.30
C SER A 66 1.70 -11.34 -0.47
N GLU A 67 1.10 -10.57 0.46
CA GLU A 67 1.80 -9.71 1.41
C GLU A 67 2.87 -10.48 2.18
N LYS A 68 2.49 -11.60 2.81
CA LYS A 68 3.44 -12.47 3.53
C LYS A 68 4.58 -12.94 2.63
N ASN A 69 4.27 -13.49 1.45
CA ASN A 69 5.28 -14.06 0.54
C ASN A 69 6.28 -13.01 0.07
N ILE A 70 5.83 -11.78 -0.19
CA ILE A 70 6.68 -10.64 -0.55
C ILE A 70 7.55 -10.25 0.64
N LEU A 71 6.97 -10.05 1.82
CA LEU A 71 7.69 -9.59 3.01
C LEU A 71 8.74 -10.59 3.52
N VAL A 72 8.53 -11.88 3.33
CA VAL A 72 9.54 -12.91 3.65
C VAL A 72 10.81 -12.75 2.79
N GLN A 73 10.67 -12.29 1.55
CA GLN A 73 11.79 -12.15 0.62
C GLN A 73 12.56 -10.82 0.81
N ILE A 74 11.94 -9.83 1.49
CA ILE A 74 12.47 -8.48 1.62
C ILE A 74 13.22 -8.34 2.95
N ALA A 75 14.47 -7.85 2.87
CA ALA A 75 15.23 -7.31 3.99
C ALA A 75 15.93 -6.04 3.50
N TYR A 76 15.37 -4.87 3.83
CA TYR A 76 15.88 -3.60 3.33
C TYR A 76 15.78 -2.51 4.41
N PRO A 77 16.78 -1.61 4.54
CA PRO A 77 16.82 -0.62 5.63
C PRO A 77 15.60 0.29 5.70
N PHE A 78 15.01 0.62 4.55
CA PHE A 78 13.87 1.53 4.41
C PHE A 78 12.52 0.80 4.20
N VAL A 79 12.43 -0.45 4.63
CA VAL A 79 11.18 -1.23 4.65
C VAL A 79 10.95 -1.75 6.05
N VAL A 80 9.72 -1.70 6.55
CA VAL A 80 9.32 -2.32 7.81
C VAL A 80 9.47 -3.84 7.67
N ASN A 81 10.39 -4.40 8.43
CA ASN A 81 10.74 -5.81 8.31
C ASN A 81 9.71 -6.70 9.01
N MET A 82 9.29 -7.77 8.36
CA MET A 82 8.49 -8.83 8.97
C MET A 82 9.43 -9.93 9.48
N PHE A 83 9.31 -10.29 10.76
CA PHE A 83 10.16 -11.29 11.42
C PHE A 83 9.52 -12.68 11.47
N GLY A 84 8.20 -12.77 11.49
CA GLY A 84 7.50 -14.05 11.54
C GLY A 84 6.00 -13.94 11.39
N THR A 85 5.36 -15.09 11.29
CA THR A 85 3.90 -15.20 11.28
C THR A 85 3.48 -16.44 12.04
N PHE A 86 2.41 -16.35 12.79
CA PHE A 86 1.77 -17.48 13.44
C PHE A 86 0.25 -17.30 13.44
N GLN A 87 -0.49 -18.25 13.92
CA GLN A 87 -1.95 -18.20 13.96
C GLN A 87 -2.51 -19.08 15.08
N ASP A 88 -3.67 -18.71 15.58
CA ASP A 88 -4.50 -19.56 16.43
C ASP A 88 -5.80 -19.98 15.70
N GLU A 89 -6.82 -20.39 16.43
CA GLU A 89 -8.10 -20.83 15.86
C GLU A 89 -8.83 -19.71 15.11
N THR A 90 -8.74 -18.46 15.59
CA THR A 90 -9.52 -17.29 15.13
C THR A 90 -8.73 -16.23 14.42
N THR A 91 -7.41 -16.13 14.68
CA THR A 91 -6.60 -14.98 14.32
C THR A 91 -5.32 -15.38 13.58
N ILE A 92 -4.92 -14.56 12.61
CA ILE A 92 -3.61 -14.58 11.94
C ILE A 92 -2.77 -13.45 12.53
N TYR A 93 -1.52 -13.74 12.85
CA TYR A 93 -0.56 -12.79 13.41
C TYR A 93 0.62 -12.62 12.47
N MET A 94 1.01 -11.38 12.21
CA MET A 94 2.24 -11.02 11.51
C MET A 94 3.08 -10.15 12.43
N VAL A 95 4.31 -10.57 12.70
CA VAL A 95 5.25 -9.88 13.61
C VAL A 95 6.17 -8.99 12.79
N PHE A 96 6.08 -7.70 13.03
CA PHE A 96 6.85 -6.67 12.36
C PHE A 96 7.84 -5.97 13.30
N GLU A 97 8.83 -5.34 12.71
CA GLU A 97 9.64 -4.32 13.35
C GLU A 97 8.74 -3.22 13.92
N PHE A 98 8.96 -2.83 15.17
CA PHE A 98 8.31 -1.65 15.72
C PHE A 98 9.10 -0.41 15.30
N VAL A 99 8.43 0.56 14.71
CA VAL A 99 8.99 1.81 14.21
C VAL A 99 8.31 2.95 14.96
N CYS A 100 9.02 3.61 15.87
CA CYS A 100 8.43 4.44 16.93
C CYS A 100 8.24 5.93 16.60
N GLY A 101 8.76 6.45 15.49
CA GLY A 101 8.66 7.89 15.15
C GLY A 101 7.35 8.29 14.47
N GLY A 102 6.36 7.39 14.40
CA GLY A 102 5.03 7.67 13.87
C GLY A 102 4.94 7.72 12.34
N GLU A 103 3.79 8.16 11.86
CA GLU A 103 3.51 8.27 10.42
C GLU A 103 4.11 9.53 9.83
N PHE A 104 4.71 9.41 8.64
CA PHE A 104 5.19 10.54 7.85
C PHE A 104 4.05 11.51 7.45
N PHE A 105 2.84 10.98 7.32
CA PHE A 105 1.63 11.79 7.14
C PHE A 105 1.45 12.83 8.23
N THR A 106 1.61 12.45 9.50
CA THR A 106 1.49 13.34 10.65
C THR A 106 2.56 14.43 10.61
N LEU A 107 3.81 14.06 10.27
CA LEU A 107 4.87 15.05 10.06
C LEU A 107 4.48 16.07 8.99
N LEU A 108 4.02 15.62 7.81
CA LEU A 108 3.64 16.52 6.72
C LEU A 108 2.48 17.45 7.11
N ARG A 109 1.52 16.97 7.90
CA ARG A 109 0.40 17.81 8.36
C ARG A 109 0.84 18.85 9.38
N ASN A 110 1.81 18.54 10.22
CA ASN A 110 2.35 19.47 11.21
C ASN A 110 3.24 20.56 10.57
N GLU A 111 4.04 20.21 9.57
CA GLU A 111 4.97 21.11 8.88
C GLU A 111 4.31 21.90 7.73
N ASP A 112 3.04 21.56 7.36
CA ASP A 112 2.32 22.05 6.18
C ASP A 112 3.03 21.67 4.88
N LYS A 113 4.29 22.03 4.69
CA LYS A 113 5.17 21.65 3.57
C LYS A 113 6.62 21.56 4.01
N LEU A 114 7.40 20.74 3.32
CA LEU A 114 8.81 20.55 3.62
C LEU A 114 9.70 21.50 2.78
N PRO A 115 10.81 22.00 3.35
CA PRO A 115 11.90 22.60 2.58
C PRO A 115 12.45 21.64 1.52
N ASN A 116 12.99 22.19 0.41
CA ASN A 116 13.46 21.38 -0.73
C ASN A 116 14.53 20.35 -0.37
N ASP A 117 15.44 20.66 0.55
CA ASP A 117 16.50 19.76 1.02
C ASP A 117 15.93 18.60 1.87
N GLN A 118 14.94 18.87 2.72
CA GLN A 118 14.25 17.82 3.47
C GLN A 118 13.42 16.93 2.56
N ALA A 119 12.67 17.51 1.63
CA ALA A 119 11.92 16.74 0.63
C ALA A 119 12.86 15.87 -0.22
N ARG A 120 14.04 16.40 -0.60
CA ARG A 120 15.07 15.63 -1.31
C ARG A 120 15.59 14.47 -0.50
N PHE A 121 15.84 14.67 0.81
CA PHE A 121 16.28 13.60 1.71
C PHE A 121 15.28 12.44 1.71
N TYR A 122 14.02 12.70 2.02
CA TYR A 122 12.99 11.65 2.05
C TYR A 122 12.73 11.04 0.67
N ALA A 123 12.70 11.85 -0.38
CA ALA A 123 12.60 11.37 -1.76
C ALA A 123 13.75 10.42 -2.14
N THR A 124 14.97 10.66 -1.62
CA THR A 124 16.13 9.78 -1.83
C THR A 124 15.87 8.37 -1.28
N GLU A 125 15.37 8.27 -0.05
CA GLU A 125 15.12 6.98 0.60
C GLU A 125 13.98 6.21 -0.07
N ILE A 126 12.92 6.93 -0.49
CA ILE A 126 11.80 6.35 -1.25
C ILE A 126 12.28 5.85 -2.61
N ALA A 127 13.07 6.64 -3.34
CA ALA A 127 13.61 6.25 -4.65
C ALA A 127 14.52 5.02 -4.55
N LEU A 128 15.36 4.92 -3.51
CA LEU A 128 16.16 3.73 -3.22
C LEU A 128 15.29 2.51 -2.95
N THR A 129 14.20 2.67 -2.20
CA THR A 129 13.29 1.57 -1.84
C THR A 129 12.51 1.08 -3.06
N LEU A 130 11.94 1.99 -3.85
CA LEU A 130 11.24 1.62 -5.09
C LEU A 130 12.21 0.95 -6.08
N SER A 131 13.44 1.46 -6.22
CA SER A 131 14.47 0.83 -7.06
C SER A 131 14.78 -0.60 -6.60
N PHE A 132 14.90 -0.82 -5.29
CA PHE A 132 15.13 -2.14 -4.72
C PHE A 132 13.96 -3.10 -5.01
N LEU A 133 12.72 -2.68 -4.76
CA LEU A 133 11.53 -3.49 -5.02
C LEU A 133 11.38 -3.84 -6.51
N HIS A 134 11.57 -2.86 -7.39
CA HIS A 134 11.46 -3.07 -8.84
C HIS A 134 12.53 -4.01 -9.40
N ASN A 135 13.73 -4.05 -8.79
CA ASN A 135 14.75 -5.04 -9.14
C ASN A 135 14.35 -6.47 -8.76
N LEU A 136 13.49 -6.63 -7.74
CA LEU A 136 12.85 -7.90 -7.38
C LEU A 136 11.55 -8.15 -8.16
N LYS A 137 11.22 -7.28 -9.15
CA LYS A 137 9.95 -7.29 -9.91
C LYS A 137 8.71 -7.10 -9.05
N ILE A 138 8.85 -6.50 -7.89
CA ILE A 138 7.76 -6.16 -7.00
C ILE A 138 7.32 -4.72 -7.30
N VAL A 139 6.03 -4.54 -7.60
CA VAL A 139 5.36 -3.24 -7.72
C VAL A 139 4.58 -3.01 -6.43
N TYR A 140 4.82 -1.87 -5.78
CA TYR A 140 4.30 -1.58 -4.45
C TYR A 140 2.82 -1.15 -4.48
N ARG A 141 2.45 -0.23 -5.37
CA ARG A 141 1.08 0.18 -5.76
C ARG A 141 0.27 0.98 -4.73
N ASP A 142 0.82 1.29 -3.55
CA ASP A 142 0.14 2.10 -2.53
C ASP A 142 1.08 3.09 -1.83
N LEU A 143 1.96 3.74 -2.62
CA LEU A 143 2.84 4.78 -2.08
C LEU A 143 2.03 6.03 -1.74
N LYS A 144 2.08 6.42 -0.44
CA LYS A 144 1.41 7.59 0.14
C LYS A 144 2.03 7.88 1.50
N PRO A 145 1.84 9.09 2.08
CA PRO A 145 2.42 9.46 3.37
C PRO A 145 2.02 8.54 4.54
N GLU A 146 0.78 8.03 4.54
CA GLU A 146 0.25 7.16 5.59
C GLU A 146 0.97 5.79 5.65
N ASN A 147 1.55 5.36 4.54
CA ASN A 147 2.30 4.11 4.44
C ASN A 147 3.81 4.30 4.62
N LEU A 148 4.23 5.44 5.12
CA LEU A 148 5.60 5.76 5.46
C LEU A 148 5.71 6.03 6.96
N LEU A 149 6.59 5.32 7.64
CA LEU A 149 6.89 5.53 9.05
C LEU A 149 8.27 6.15 9.19
N ILE A 150 8.48 6.91 10.27
CA ILE A 150 9.78 7.49 10.63
C ILE A 150 10.40 6.61 11.72
N ASP A 151 11.63 6.17 11.52
CA ASP A 151 12.34 5.43 12.56
C ASP A 151 12.97 6.39 13.61
N LYS A 152 13.49 5.81 14.68
CA LYS A 152 14.10 6.56 15.79
C LYS A 152 15.28 7.44 15.37
N ASP A 153 15.91 7.13 14.26
CA ASP A 153 17.05 7.84 13.72
C ASP A 153 16.63 8.88 12.65
N GLY A 154 15.31 9.04 12.40
CA GLY A 154 14.70 10.00 11.47
C GLY A 154 14.66 9.55 10.01
N HIS A 155 14.95 8.28 9.74
CA HIS A 155 14.86 7.68 8.41
C HIS A 155 13.46 7.12 8.12
N LEU A 156 13.06 7.09 6.83
CA LEU A 156 11.78 6.50 6.43
C LEU A 156 11.82 4.97 6.37
N LYS A 157 10.67 4.37 6.64
CA LYS A 157 10.39 2.96 6.40
C LYS A 157 9.03 2.79 5.74
N ILE A 158 9.00 2.14 4.58
CA ILE A 158 7.76 1.80 3.88
C ILE A 158 7.10 0.62 4.59
N THR A 159 5.80 0.76 4.88
CA THR A 159 4.95 -0.28 5.51
C THR A 159 3.81 -0.67 4.59
N ASP A 160 2.94 -1.58 5.01
CA ASP A 160 1.73 -2.06 4.32
C ASP A 160 1.95 -2.52 2.86
N PHE A 161 2.30 -3.79 2.72
CA PHE A 161 2.49 -4.47 1.42
C PHE A 161 1.22 -5.18 0.93
N GLY A 162 0.04 -4.85 1.49
CA GLY A 162 -1.23 -5.48 1.14
C GLY A 162 -1.62 -5.35 -0.34
N PHE A 163 -1.16 -4.29 -1.00
CA PHE A 163 -1.32 -4.10 -2.45
C PHE A 163 -0.09 -4.47 -3.27
N ALA A 164 1.03 -4.81 -2.65
CA ALA A 164 2.24 -5.16 -3.38
C ALA A 164 2.06 -6.45 -4.19
N LYS A 165 2.71 -6.51 -5.35
CA LYS A 165 2.59 -7.67 -6.25
C LYS A 165 3.86 -7.89 -7.04
N GLU A 166 4.24 -9.17 -7.20
CA GLU A 166 5.22 -9.58 -8.22
C GLU A 166 4.60 -9.41 -9.61
N VAL A 167 5.23 -8.61 -10.47
CA VAL A 167 4.73 -8.27 -11.81
C VAL A 167 5.85 -8.45 -12.83
N GLU A 168 5.72 -9.45 -13.70
CA GLU A 168 6.69 -9.69 -14.78
C GLU A 168 6.56 -8.68 -15.91
N ASP A 169 5.33 -8.35 -16.33
CA ASP A 169 5.04 -7.39 -17.38
C ASP A 169 3.98 -6.37 -16.91
N ARG A 170 2.73 -6.80 -16.69
CA ARG A 170 1.62 -5.92 -16.31
C ARG A 170 0.61 -6.61 -15.40
N THR A 171 -0.09 -5.79 -14.62
CA THR A 171 -1.27 -6.20 -13.84
C THR A 171 -2.42 -5.22 -14.08
N TRP A 172 -3.67 -5.64 -13.79
CA TRP A 172 -4.89 -4.87 -14.11
C TRP A 172 -5.75 -4.57 -12.88
N THR A 173 -5.31 -4.93 -11.68
CA THR A 173 -6.07 -4.69 -10.46
C THR A 173 -6.17 -3.19 -10.19
N LEU A 174 -7.38 -2.64 -10.10
CA LEU A 174 -7.62 -1.27 -9.65
C LEU A 174 -7.43 -1.24 -8.13
N CYS A 175 -6.36 -0.64 -7.66
CA CYS A 175 -6.04 -0.47 -6.25
C CYS A 175 -5.20 0.79 -6.04
N GLY A 176 -5.09 1.23 -4.80
CA GLY A 176 -4.36 2.43 -4.39
C GLY A 176 -5.28 3.58 -3.98
N THR A 177 -4.70 4.60 -3.40
CA THR A 177 -5.38 5.80 -2.91
C THR A 177 -5.70 6.75 -4.08
N PRO A 178 -6.93 7.31 -4.20
CA PRO A 178 -7.39 8.06 -5.37
C PRO A 178 -6.43 9.14 -5.87
N ASP A 179 -5.83 9.91 -4.97
CA ASP A 179 -4.95 11.04 -5.33
C ASP A 179 -3.61 10.58 -5.92
N TYR A 180 -3.19 9.35 -5.65
CA TYR A 180 -1.92 8.74 -6.05
C TYR A 180 -2.02 7.80 -7.23
N ILE A 181 -3.25 7.49 -7.70
CA ILE A 181 -3.49 6.52 -8.78
C ILE A 181 -2.98 7.05 -10.13
N ALA A 182 -2.20 6.24 -10.83
CA ALA A 182 -1.69 6.58 -12.14
C ALA A 182 -2.79 6.52 -13.24
N PRO A 183 -2.73 7.37 -14.29
CA PRO A 183 -3.77 7.45 -15.31
C PRO A 183 -3.99 6.16 -16.10
N GLU A 184 -2.99 5.29 -16.24
CA GLU A 184 -3.14 3.99 -16.88
C GLU A 184 -3.99 3.01 -16.06
N ILE A 185 -3.98 3.13 -14.71
CA ILE A 185 -4.83 2.34 -13.81
C ILE A 185 -6.28 2.77 -13.99
N ILE A 186 -6.56 4.09 -13.95
CA ILE A 186 -7.91 4.64 -14.19
C ILE A 186 -8.45 4.21 -15.57
N ARG A 187 -7.59 4.19 -16.61
CA ARG A 187 -7.95 3.78 -17.97
C ARG A 187 -8.03 2.27 -18.17
N ASN A 188 -7.73 1.47 -17.15
CA ASN A 188 -7.67 0.01 -17.19
C ASN A 188 -6.81 -0.53 -18.36
N LYS A 189 -5.62 0.08 -18.58
CA LYS A 189 -4.68 -0.30 -19.65
C LYS A 189 -3.59 -1.27 -19.22
N GLY A 190 -3.70 -1.78 -17.98
CA GLY A 190 -2.64 -2.52 -17.33
C GLY A 190 -1.51 -1.59 -16.87
N HIS A 191 -0.90 -1.90 -15.75
CA HIS A 191 0.14 -1.10 -15.13
C HIS A 191 1.31 -1.96 -14.63
N ASN A 192 2.43 -1.33 -14.41
CA ASN A 192 3.67 -1.92 -13.92
C ASN A 192 4.36 -0.95 -12.94
N LYS A 193 5.66 -1.11 -12.73
CA LYS A 193 6.49 -0.23 -11.90
C LYS A 193 6.34 1.27 -12.19
N GLY A 194 5.93 1.64 -13.40
CA GLY A 194 5.67 3.04 -13.77
C GLY A 194 4.57 3.69 -12.93
N ALA A 195 3.65 2.90 -12.36
CA ALA A 195 2.62 3.41 -11.45
C ALA A 195 3.22 3.90 -10.11
N ASP A 196 4.23 3.20 -9.58
CA ASP A 196 4.92 3.63 -8.36
C ASP A 196 5.71 4.93 -8.60
N TRP A 197 6.30 5.11 -9.78
CA TRP A 197 7.00 6.36 -10.12
C TRP A 197 6.04 7.54 -10.35
N TRP A 198 4.83 7.28 -10.81
CA TRP A 198 3.77 8.30 -10.80
C TRP A 198 3.42 8.71 -9.37
N ALA A 199 3.13 7.74 -8.49
CA ALA A 199 2.84 7.99 -7.09
C ALA A 199 3.98 8.70 -6.36
N PHE A 200 5.24 8.36 -6.69
CA PHE A 200 6.43 9.09 -6.20
C PHE A 200 6.42 10.57 -6.63
N GLY A 201 6.03 10.86 -7.88
CA GLY A 201 5.88 12.24 -8.35
C GLY A 201 4.78 13.01 -7.61
N VAL A 202 3.65 12.34 -7.30
CA VAL A 202 2.57 12.92 -6.48
C VAL A 202 3.06 13.22 -5.06
N LEU A 203 3.75 12.26 -4.45
CA LEU A 203 4.28 12.40 -3.09
C LEU A 203 5.34 13.52 -2.99
N LEU A 204 6.23 13.62 -3.98
CA LEU A 204 7.21 14.71 -4.03
C LEU A 204 6.52 16.07 -4.13
N PHE A 205 5.47 16.17 -4.93
CA PHE A 205 4.67 17.39 -5.01
C PHE A 205 4.01 17.70 -3.66
N GLU A 206 3.39 16.71 -3.00
CA GLU A 206 2.73 16.91 -1.71
C GLU A 206 3.73 17.32 -0.62
N MET A 207 4.93 16.73 -0.57
CA MET A 207 5.99 17.17 0.34
C MET A 207 6.35 18.65 0.17
N LEU A 208 6.39 19.15 -1.07
CA LEU A 208 6.81 20.51 -1.39
C LEU A 208 5.69 21.54 -1.38
N ALA A 209 4.44 21.12 -1.66
CA ALA A 209 3.30 22.02 -1.79
C ALA A 209 2.33 21.95 -0.59
N GLY A 210 2.36 20.86 0.21
CA GLY A 210 1.45 20.61 1.34
C GLY A 210 0.14 19.92 0.96
N TYR A 211 -0.12 19.69 -0.34
CA TYR A 211 -1.32 19.05 -0.86
C TYR A 211 -1.03 18.27 -2.14
N PRO A 212 -1.83 17.22 -2.47
CA PRO A 212 -1.65 16.45 -3.70
C PRO A 212 -1.97 17.27 -4.97
N PRO A 213 -1.25 17.09 -6.11
CA PRO A 213 -1.38 17.93 -7.32
C PRO A 213 -2.73 17.83 -8.02
N PHE A 214 -3.49 16.78 -7.76
CA PHE A 214 -4.77 16.51 -8.43
C PHE A 214 -5.97 16.55 -7.49
N TYR A 215 -5.76 17.00 -6.24
CA TYR A 215 -6.83 17.11 -5.26
C TYR A 215 -8.05 17.87 -5.80
N ASP A 216 -9.25 17.37 -5.50
CA ASP A 216 -10.51 17.99 -5.91
C ASP A 216 -11.56 17.85 -4.80
N GLU A 217 -12.15 18.97 -4.39
CA GLU A 217 -13.15 19.01 -3.33
C GLU A 217 -14.43 18.21 -3.65
N SER A 218 -14.69 17.95 -4.93
CA SER A 218 -15.82 17.09 -5.36
C SER A 218 -15.56 15.59 -5.16
N GLY A 219 -14.39 15.23 -4.58
CA GLY A 219 -14.00 13.85 -4.27
C GLY A 219 -13.36 13.12 -5.45
N GLY A 220 -13.19 11.81 -5.30
CA GLY A 220 -12.36 10.97 -6.19
C GLY A 220 -12.69 11.06 -7.68
N PHE A 221 -13.95 11.34 -8.06
CA PHE A 221 -14.30 11.52 -9.47
C PHE A 221 -13.72 12.80 -10.07
N GLY A 222 -13.67 13.88 -9.30
CA GLY A 222 -13.02 15.14 -9.68
C GLY A 222 -11.51 14.93 -9.81
N THR A 223 -10.89 14.30 -8.82
CA THR A 223 -9.47 13.89 -8.80
C THR A 223 -9.12 13.08 -10.06
N TYR A 224 -9.90 12.04 -10.39
CA TYR A 224 -9.65 11.22 -11.59
C TYR A 224 -9.72 12.04 -12.88
N LYS A 225 -10.63 13.00 -12.99
CA LYS A 225 -10.69 13.91 -14.15
C LYS A 225 -9.41 14.75 -14.26
N LYS A 226 -8.90 15.29 -13.16
CA LYS A 226 -7.64 16.06 -13.14
C LYS A 226 -6.45 15.20 -13.52
N ILE A 227 -6.33 13.99 -12.95
CA ILE A 227 -5.29 13.01 -13.30
C ILE A 227 -5.32 12.68 -14.80
N LEU A 228 -6.51 12.44 -15.36
CA LEU A 228 -6.66 12.10 -16.78
C LEU A 228 -6.34 13.27 -17.72
N LYS A 229 -6.52 14.53 -17.28
CA LYS A 229 -6.06 15.73 -18.01
C LYS A 229 -4.55 15.88 -17.94
N GLY A 230 -3.92 15.47 -16.82
CA GLY A 230 -2.48 15.49 -16.64
C GLY A 230 -1.87 16.91 -16.54
N MET A 231 -2.68 17.90 -16.16
CA MET A 231 -2.23 19.28 -15.96
C MET A 231 -1.90 19.48 -14.48
N VAL A 232 -0.67 19.85 -14.20
CA VAL A 232 -0.19 20.17 -12.85
C VAL A 232 0.18 21.66 -12.80
N GLU A 233 -0.33 22.36 -11.79
CA GLU A 233 0.03 23.74 -11.48
C GLU A 233 1.05 23.71 -10.35
N TYR A 234 2.26 24.16 -10.63
CA TYR A 234 3.35 24.17 -9.65
C TYR A 234 3.39 25.51 -8.93
N PRO A 235 3.40 25.55 -7.58
CA PRO A 235 3.68 26.77 -6.81
C PRO A 235 5.01 27.41 -7.19
N GLU A 236 5.06 28.75 -7.20
CA GLU A 236 6.25 29.51 -7.63
C GLU A 236 7.47 29.33 -6.70
N ASP A 237 7.25 28.92 -5.46
CA ASP A 237 8.28 28.72 -4.43
C ASP A 237 8.96 27.35 -4.50
N ILE A 238 8.50 26.45 -5.37
CA ILE A 238 9.16 25.15 -5.62
C ILE A 238 10.36 25.34 -6.54
N GLN A 239 11.51 24.75 -6.18
CA GLN A 239 12.73 24.83 -6.99
C GLN A 239 12.54 24.24 -8.39
N ALA A 240 13.19 24.87 -9.38
CA ALA A 240 13.04 24.50 -10.79
C ALA A 240 13.43 23.05 -11.08
N GLU A 241 14.45 22.52 -10.40
CA GLU A 241 14.90 21.13 -10.53
C GLU A 241 13.85 20.14 -10.01
N ALA A 242 13.14 20.50 -8.94
CA ALA A 242 12.03 19.68 -8.42
C ALA A 242 10.83 19.68 -9.38
N VAL A 243 10.47 20.85 -9.91
CA VAL A 243 9.43 21.01 -10.94
C VAL A 243 9.76 20.18 -12.19
N ASP A 244 11.01 20.26 -12.65
CA ASP A 244 11.48 19.51 -13.81
C ASP A 244 11.38 17.98 -13.59
N LEU A 245 11.81 17.48 -12.42
CA LEU A 245 11.66 16.06 -12.06
C LEU A 245 10.19 15.63 -12.02
N MET A 246 9.35 16.37 -11.28
CA MET A 246 7.92 16.05 -11.18
C MET A 246 7.24 16.08 -12.55
N SER A 247 7.61 17.01 -13.44
CA SER A 247 7.06 17.07 -14.80
C SER A 247 7.42 15.86 -15.65
N LYS A 248 8.52 15.16 -15.35
CA LYS A 248 8.98 13.92 -16.01
C LYS A 248 8.38 12.66 -15.37
N LEU A 249 7.96 12.72 -14.11
CA LEU A 249 7.27 11.65 -13.39
C LEU A 249 5.77 11.66 -13.66
N LEU A 250 5.12 12.83 -13.62
CA LEU A 250 3.68 13.00 -13.81
C LEU A 250 3.28 13.05 -15.30
N VAL A 251 3.81 12.13 -16.08
CA VAL A 251 3.55 11.98 -17.51
C VAL A 251 2.64 10.80 -17.77
N ALA A 252 1.49 11.03 -18.43
CA ALA A 252 0.52 9.98 -18.74
C ALA A 252 1.04 8.94 -19.75
N ASP A 253 1.98 9.33 -20.60
CA ASP A 253 2.64 8.45 -21.59
C ASP A 253 3.77 7.66 -20.91
N LEU A 254 3.54 6.37 -20.68
CA LEU A 254 4.51 5.46 -20.06
C LEU A 254 5.84 5.36 -20.81
N THR A 255 5.86 5.68 -22.11
CA THR A 255 7.09 5.66 -22.91
C THR A 255 7.98 6.89 -22.69
N LYS A 256 7.47 7.88 -21.93
CA LYS A 256 8.16 9.12 -21.58
C LYS A 256 8.34 9.31 -20.09
N ARG A 257 7.59 8.56 -19.27
CA ARG A 257 7.65 8.66 -17.81
C ARG A 257 8.98 8.16 -17.29
N PHE A 258 9.67 8.98 -16.49
CA PHE A 258 10.89 8.58 -15.80
C PHE A 258 10.65 7.38 -14.88
N GLY A 259 11.68 6.54 -14.74
CA GLY A 259 11.58 5.26 -14.02
C GLY A 259 10.98 4.11 -14.83
N ASN A 260 10.28 4.41 -15.94
CA ASN A 260 9.75 3.43 -16.88
C ASN A 260 10.53 3.35 -18.20
N LEU A 261 11.57 4.17 -18.38
CA LEU A 261 12.46 4.17 -19.53
C LEU A 261 13.56 3.11 -19.40
N HIS A 262 14.51 3.11 -20.31
CA HIS A 262 15.58 2.11 -20.38
C HIS A 262 16.47 2.08 -19.11
N LYS A 263 16.80 3.24 -18.53
CA LYS A 263 17.61 3.31 -17.30
C LYS A 263 16.83 2.92 -16.04
N GLY A 264 15.48 2.84 -16.10
CA GLY A 264 14.64 2.56 -14.94
C GLY A 264 14.82 3.63 -13.85
N ALA A 265 15.09 3.22 -12.61
CA ALA A 265 15.34 4.14 -11.49
C ALA A 265 16.50 5.11 -11.75
N GLY A 266 17.46 4.75 -12.64
CA GLY A 266 18.57 5.60 -13.02
C GLY A 266 18.12 6.93 -13.67
N ASP A 267 16.96 6.95 -14.36
CA ASP A 267 16.42 8.19 -14.92
C ASP A 267 16.16 9.24 -13.83
N ILE A 268 15.76 8.77 -12.64
CA ILE A 268 15.45 9.61 -11.48
C ILE A 268 16.73 9.93 -10.71
N MET A 269 17.55 8.92 -10.44
CA MET A 269 18.75 9.04 -9.62
C MET A 269 19.82 9.93 -10.26
N ASP A 270 19.88 9.98 -11.60
CA ASP A 270 20.79 10.84 -12.37
C ASP A 270 20.21 12.25 -12.61
N HIS A 271 19.04 12.60 -12.02
CA HIS A 271 18.39 13.89 -12.26
C HIS A 271 19.01 15.00 -11.41
N PRO A 272 19.16 16.26 -11.93
CA PRO A 272 19.76 17.39 -11.21
C PRO A 272 19.16 17.68 -9.83
N PHE A 273 17.90 17.35 -9.58
CA PHE A 273 17.29 17.44 -8.25
C PHE A 273 18.08 16.65 -7.19
N PHE A 274 18.77 15.58 -7.58
CA PHE A 274 19.57 14.72 -6.70
C PHE A 274 21.09 14.90 -6.83
N ASP A 275 21.58 15.95 -7.52
CA ASP A 275 23.03 16.15 -7.76
C ASP A 275 23.88 16.21 -6.49
N THR A 276 23.27 16.61 -5.35
CA THR A 276 23.96 16.68 -4.05
C THR A 276 23.93 15.38 -3.26
N VAL A 277 23.28 14.33 -3.79
CA VAL A 277 23.04 13.06 -3.06
C VAL A 277 24.13 12.05 -3.35
N ASP A 278 24.85 11.60 -2.31
CA ASP A 278 25.64 10.37 -2.38
C ASP A 278 24.73 9.15 -2.12
N TRP A 279 24.35 8.47 -3.19
CA TRP A 279 23.46 7.31 -3.14
C TRP A 279 24.02 6.13 -2.34
N ASN A 280 25.34 6.00 -2.22
CA ASN A 280 25.96 4.94 -1.43
C ASN A 280 25.88 5.27 0.06
N MET A 281 26.14 6.51 0.44
CA MET A 281 25.96 6.98 1.82
C MET A 281 24.48 6.90 2.22
N ALA A 282 23.57 7.36 1.33
CA ALA A 282 22.12 7.27 1.58
C ALA A 282 21.67 5.84 1.87
N ARG A 283 22.12 4.87 1.04
CA ARG A 283 21.78 3.44 1.22
C ARG A 283 22.27 2.88 2.56
N ARG A 284 23.38 3.39 3.09
CA ARG A 284 23.94 2.99 4.39
C ARG A 284 23.41 3.81 5.57
N LYS A 285 22.46 4.74 5.33
CA LYS A 285 21.95 5.68 6.34
C LYS A 285 23.05 6.59 6.94
N GLU A 286 24.01 6.99 6.13
CA GLU A 286 25.15 7.83 6.53
C GLU A 286 24.99 9.30 6.10
N ILE A 287 23.88 9.65 5.45
CA ILE A 287 23.54 11.04 5.11
C ILE A 287 22.94 11.77 6.31
N VAL A 288 23.11 13.09 6.35
CA VAL A 288 22.59 13.91 7.45
C VAL A 288 21.08 13.92 7.43
N VAL A 289 20.49 13.51 8.55
CA VAL A 289 19.05 13.44 8.73
C VAL A 289 18.49 14.82 9.05
N PRO A 290 17.44 15.30 8.36
CA PRO A 290 16.91 16.65 8.57
C PRO A 290 16.16 16.82 9.89
N MET A 291 15.56 15.74 10.41
CA MET A 291 14.80 15.75 11.66
C MET A 291 14.92 14.39 12.33
N ILE A 292 15.23 14.40 13.60
CA ILE A 292 15.22 13.22 14.47
C ILE A 292 14.02 13.37 15.42
N PRO A 293 13.09 12.39 15.47
CA PRO A 293 11.96 12.46 16.38
C PRO A 293 12.44 12.42 17.84
N ASP A 294 11.72 13.14 18.73
CA ASP A 294 12.00 13.14 20.18
C ASP A 294 11.37 11.89 20.80
N ILE A 295 12.18 10.88 21.00
CA ILE A 295 11.76 9.54 21.44
C ILE A 295 12.42 9.21 22.78
N GLU A 296 11.61 8.92 23.80
CA GLU A 296 12.10 8.59 25.14
C GLU A 296 12.69 7.17 25.26
N GLY A 297 12.30 6.24 24.37
CA GLY A 297 12.77 4.85 24.39
C GLY A 297 12.30 3.99 23.22
N GLU A 298 12.80 2.75 23.15
CA GLU A 298 12.47 1.80 22.06
C GLU A 298 11.00 1.35 22.04
N ASN A 299 10.23 1.65 23.08
CA ASN A 299 8.81 1.35 23.22
C ASN A 299 7.94 2.59 23.27
N ASP A 300 8.48 3.74 22.89
CA ASP A 300 7.75 5.00 22.86
C ASP A 300 6.61 4.93 21.82
N THR A 301 5.41 5.25 22.26
CA THR A 301 4.20 5.27 21.44
C THR A 301 3.56 6.66 21.36
N SER A 302 4.27 7.71 21.80
CA SER A 302 3.77 9.09 21.84
C SER A 302 3.38 9.66 20.47
N TYR A 303 3.93 9.08 19.40
CA TYR A 303 3.61 9.43 18.00
C TYR A 303 2.43 8.65 17.40
N PHE A 304 1.77 7.80 18.21
CA PHE A 304 0.59 7.03 17.78
C PHE A 304 -0.66 7.55 18.48
N GLU A 305 -1.80 7.42 17.83
CA GLU A 305 -3.09 7.75 18.43
C GLU A 305 -3.39 6.79 19.59
N GLU A 306 -4.03 7.33 20.65
CA GLU A 306 -4.53 6.50 21.74
C GLU A 306 -5.85 5.83 21.32
N TYR A 307 -5.91 4.51 21.50
CA TYR A 307 -7.11 3.71 21.24
C TYR A 307 -7.62 3.11 22.54
N ASP A 308 -8.93 3.18 22.77
CA ASP A 308 -9.55 2.48 23.90
C ASP A 308 -9.45 0.97 23.70
N ASP A 309 -8.78 0.27 24.62
CA ASP A 309 -8.64 -1.19 24.58
C ASP A 309 -9.96 -1.93 24.91
N GLU A 310 -11.01 -1.19 25.35
CA GLU A 310 -12.34 -1.73 25.71
C GLU A 310 -13.16 -2.21 24.51
N ASP A 311 -12.78 -1.92 23.28
CA ASP A 311 -13.42 -2.41 22.05
C ASP A 311 -13.11 -3.91 21.75
N GLU A 312 -12.81 -4.72 22.75
CA GLU A 312 -12.72 -6.19 22.61
C GLU A 312 -14.08 -6.88 22.32
N HIS A 313 -15.18 -6.14 22.30
CA HIS A 313 -16.46 -6.64 21.77
C HIS A 313 -16.45 -6.68 20.24
N VAL A 314 -15.52 -7.43 19.65
CA VAL A 314 -15.81 -8.06 18.36
C VAL A 314 -17.00 -8.97 18.63
N GLU A 315 -18.18 -8.59 18.14
CA GLU A 315 -19.36 -9.43 18.13
C GLU A 315 -18.91 -10.85 17.80
N GLN A 316 -19.11 -11.78 18.75
CA GLN A 316 -18.95 -13.20 18.50
C GLN A 316 -19.99 -13.60 17.45
N VAL A 317 -19.66 -13.33 16.18
CA VAL A 317 -20.35 -13.95 15.08
C VAL A 317 -20.08 -15.44 15.25
N CYS A 318 -21.07 -16.19 15.70
CA CYS A 318 -21.04 -17.63 15.75
C CYS A 318 -20.76 -18.15 14.33
N THR A 319 -19.50 -18.37 14.02
CA THR A 319 -19.07 -18.93 12.74
C THR A 319 -18.95 -20.43 12.86
N PRO A 320 -19.47 -21.21 11.89
CA PRO A 320 -19.26 -22.63 11.85
C PRO A 320 -17.79 -22.99 11.76
N PRO A 321 -17.33 -24.15 12.26
CA PRO A 321 -15.94 -24.56 12.25
C PRO A 321 -15.38 -24.55 10.83
N LEU A 322 -14.19 -23.93 10.66
CA LEU A 322 -13.52 -23.75 9.38
C LEU A 322 -13.17 -25.10 8.73
N PRO A 323 -13.34 -25.27 7.40
CA PRO A 323 -12.89 -26.47 6.70
C PRO A 323 -11.40 -26.71 6.88
N ARG A 324 -10.97 -27.98 7.00
CA ARG A 324 -9.57 -28.43 7.17
C ARG A 324 -8.54 -27.91 6.14
N ALA A 325 -8.99 -27.28 5.05
CA ALA A 325 -8.13 -26.68 4.03
C ALA A 325 -7.31 -25.45 4.52
N TYR A 326 -7.62 -24.91 5.70
CA TYR A 326 -6.98 -23.70 6.25
C TYR A 326 -5.83 -23.93 7.23
N THR A 327 -5.54 -25.20 7.56
CA THR A 327 -4.38 -25.54 8.40
C THR A 327 -3.03 -25.41 7.68
N ALA A 328 -3.02 -25.05 6.40
CA ALA A 328 -1.80 -25.05 5.56
C ALA A 328 -1.20 -23.65 5.34
N LEU A 329 -1.13 -22.82 6.37
CA LEU A 329 -0.13 -21.73 6.44
C LEU A 329 1.15 -22.27 7.11
N GLN A 330 1.53 -23.53 6.81
CA GLN A 330 2.83 -24.05 7.21
C GLN A 330 3.93 -23.29 6.45
N PRO A 331 5.11 -23.07 7.09
CA PRO A 331 6.24 -22.47 6.40
C PRO A 331 6.55 -23.30 5.15
N ALA A 332 6.71 -22.64 4.00
CA ALA A 332 7.14 -23.29 2.78
C ALA A 332 8.51 -23.96 3.05
N ASP A 333 8.64 -25.26 2.78
CA ASP A 333 9.90 -26.00 2.90
C ASP A 333 11.00 -25.23 2.12
N PRO A 334 12.05 -24.74 2.79
CA PRO A 334 13.13 -24.01 2.12
C PRO A 334 13.83 -24.80 1.02
N ARG A 335 13.60 -26.12 0.91
CA ARG A 335 14.13 -26.99 -0.15
C ARG A 335 13.33 -27.00 -1.44
N ALA A 336 12.14 -26.38 -1.47
CA ALA A 336 11.30 -26.34 -2.67
C ALA A 336 11.80 -25.35 -3.75
N PHE A 337 12.79 -24.53 -3.47
CA PHE A 337 13.39 -23.53 -4.38
C PHE A 337 14.78 -23.90 -4.90
N ALA A 338 14.97 -25.14 -5.39
CA ALA A 338 16.09 -25.44 -6.27
C ALA A 338 15.66 -25.24 -7.73
N PRO A 339 16.43 -24.52 -8.56
CA PRO A 339 16.04 -24.25 -9.94
C PRO A 339 16.00 -25.56 -10.75
N ARG A 340 14.80 -26.00 -11.11
CA ARG A 340 14.63 -27.10 -12.07
C ARG A 340 15.03 -26.62 -13.47
N ARG A 341 16.10 -27.15 -14.01
CA ARG A 341 16.49 -27.02 -15.41
C ARG A 341 15.30 -27.39 -16.30
N SER A 342 14.89 -26.44 -17.13
CA SER A 342 13.82 -26.57 -18.09
C SER A 342 14.17 -27.59 -19.17
N GLN A 343 13.34 -28.62 -19.34
CA GLN A 343 13.17 -29.27 -20.64
C GLN A 343 11.84 -28.78 -21.24
N ARG A 344 11.97 -28.01 -22.34
CA ARG A 344 10.88 -27.54 -23.16
C ARG A 344 10.08 -28.71 -23.71
N ARG A 345 8.80 -28.75 -23.47
CA ARG A 345 7.81 -29.33 -24.38
C ARG A 345 6.61 -28.39 -24.52
N ILE A 346 6.54 -27.79 -25.69
CA ILE A 346 5.43 -26.93 -26.11
C ILE A 346 4.16 -27.80 -26.21
N ARG A 347 3.13 -27.48 -25.42
CA ARG A 347 1.75 -27.82 -25.74
C ARG A 347 0.92 -26.55 -25.58
N LYS A 348 0.36 -26.11 -26.72
CA LYS A 348 -0.68 -25.10 -26.78
C LYS A 348 -1.93 -25.62 -26.07
N SER A 349 -2.47 -24.88 -25.11
CA SER A 349 -3.88 -24.98 -24.72
C SER A 349 -4.36 -23.58 -24.29
N SER A 350 -5.32 -23.15 -25.04
CA SER A 350 -6.38 -22.15 -24.86
C SER A 350 -6.42 -21.34 -23.55
N ALA A 351 -6.44 -20.03 -23.77
CA ALA A 351 -6.78 -19.00 -22.80
C ALA A 351 -8.11 -19.29 -22.11
N THR A 352 -8.10 -19.28 -20.79
CA THR A 352 -9.29 -19.04 -19.98
C THR A 352 -9.23 -17.60 -19.46
N SER A 353 -10.12 -16.80 -20.03
CA SER A 353 -10.45 -15.46 -19.59
C SER A 353 -10.98 -15.48 -18.17
N GLU A 354 -10.38 -14.75 -17.24
CA GLU A 354 -11.04 -14.39 -16.00
C GLU A 354 -12.21 -13.46 -16.32
N SER A 355 -13.39 -13.99 -16.07
CA SER A 355 -14.67 -13.40 -16.42
C SER A 355 -15.00 -12.27 -15.46
N MET A 356 -15.15 -11.09 -15.99
CA MET A 356 -15.95 -10.02 -15.39
C MET A 356 -17.40 -10.51 -15.38
N VAL A 357 -17.94 -10.85 -14.20
CA VAL A 357 -19.34 -11.29 -14.05
C VAL A 357 -20.25 -10.10 -14.23
N LEU A 358 -20.69 -9.87 -15.45
CA LEU A 358 -21.83 -9.02 -15.76
C LEU A 358 -23.12 -9.85 -15.54
N PHE A 359 -23.82 -9.61 -14.46
CA PHE A 359 -25.18 -10.11 -14.32
C PHE A 359 -26.13 -9.32 -15.22
N SER A 360 -26.46 -9.91 -16.37
CA SER A 360 -27.57 -9.48 -17.19
C SER A 360 -28.81 -10.29 -16.79
N THR A 361 -29.72 -9.68 -16.06
CA THR A 361 -31.05 -10.26 -15.85
C THR A 361 -31.96 -9.84 -16.99
N ASN A 362 -32.20 -10.77 -17.92
CA ASN A 362 -33.30 -10.64 -18.88
C ASN A 362 -34.61 -10.95 -18.18
N SER A 363 -35.37 -9.97 -17.77
CA SER A 363 -36.78 -10.12 -17.43
C SER A 363 -37.65 -9.74 -18.64
N ARG A 364 -38.35 -10.71 -19.20
CA ARG A 364 -39.45 -10.48 -20.16
C ARG A 364 -40.68 -9.93 -19.41
N LEU A 365 -40.70 -8.63 -19.18
CA LEU A 365 -41.92 -7.91 -18.83
C LEU A 365 -41.69 -6.45 -19.27
N GLY A 366 -42.55 -5.95 -20.11
CA GLY A 366 -42.44 -4.67 -20.83
C GLY A 366 -42.34 -3.43 -19.95
N MET A 367 -41.15 -3.19 -19.40
CA MET A 367 -40.78 -1.96 -18.69
C MET A 367 -39.63 -1.26 -19.43
N PRO A 368 -39.52 0.09 -19.35
CA PRO A 368 -38.48 0.82 -20.06
C PRO A 368 -37.09 0.39 -19.61
N ARG A 369 -36.14 0.36 -20.58
CA ARG A 369 -34.74 -0.02 -20.36
C ARG A 369 -34.08 0.96 -19.40
N TRP A 370 -33.65 0.45 -18.24
CA TRP A 370 -32.79 1.14 -17.27
C TRP A 370 -31.34 0.74 -17.54
N ARG A 371 -30.48 1.73 -17.60
CA ARG A 371 -29.03 1.49 -17.68
C ARG A 371 -28.45 1.60 -16.27
N LEU A 372 -27.92 0.51 -15.76
CA LEU A 372 -27.25 0.45 -14.47
C LEU A 372 -25.77 0.81 -14.69
N GLU A 373 -25.34 1.97 -14.29
CA GLU A 373 -23.91 2.31 -14.20
C GLU A 373 -23.46 2.05 -12.74
N MET A 374 -22.73 0.95 -12.54
CA MET A 374 -22.09 0.68 -11.26
C MET A 374 -20.75 1.40 -11.20
N CYS A 375 -20.62 2.41 -10.34
CA CYS A 375 -19.32 2.86 -9.86
C CYS A 375 -18.92 1.95 -8.70
N VAL A 376 -17.92 1.08 -8.91
CA VAL A 376 -17.30 0.31 -7.84
C VAL A 376 -16.34 1.27 -7.12
N ALA A 377 -16.72 1.74 -5.95
CA ALA A 377 -15.79 2.39 -5.04
C ALA A 377 -15.00 1.31 -4.31
N ALA A 378 -13.69 1.32 -4.43
CA ALA A 378 -12.81 0.49 -3.62
C ALA A 378 -12.85 0.98 -2.17
N ILE A 379 -12.90 0.06 -1.22
CA ILE A 379 -12.78 0.36 0.20
C ILE A 379 -11.30 0.70 0.44
N ILE A 380 -11.01 1.93 0.77
CA ILE A 380 -9.66 2.41 1.08
C ILE A 380 -9.71 3.01 2.47
N GLY A 381 -8.84 2.50 3.34
CA GLY A 381 -8.56 3.06 4.67
C GLY A 381 -9.80 3.25 5.54
N GLY A 382 -10.17 2.26 6.33
CA GLY A 382 -11.02 2.33 7.54
C GLY A 382 -12.36 3.09 7.54
N ASN A 383 -12.75 3.76 6.45
CA ASN A 383 -14.01 4.47 6.35
C ASN A 383 -14.86 3.95 5.19
N LEU A 384 -16.06 3.46 5.53
CA LEU A 384 -17.10 3.10 4.57
C LEU A 384 -17.55 4.35 3.81
N SER A 385 -16.97 4.61 2.64
CA SER A 385 -17.51 5.58 1.70
C SER A 385 -18.71 4.99 0.99
N LEU A 386 -19.85 5.58 1.20
CA LEU A 386 -21.15 5.21 0.67
C LEU A 386 -21.12 4.84 -0.82
N LEU A 387 -21.54 3.60 -1.12
CA LEU A 387 -21.87 3.16 -2.46
C LEU A 387 -23.13 3.91 -2.91
N SER A 388 -22.99 4.93 -3.75
CA SER A 388 -24.15 5.59 -4.36
C SER A 388 -24.46 4.90 -5.69
N ILE A 389 -25.60 4.22 -5.74
CA ILE A 389 -26.12 3.63 -6.99
C ILE A 389 -27.03 4.67 -7.62
N TYR A 390 -26.66 5.20 -8.79
CA TYR A 390 -27.52 6.05 -9.59
C TYR A 390 -28.25 5.23 -10.64
N ILE A 391 -29.57 5.30 -10.64
CA ILE A 391 -30.41 4.70 -11.68
C ILE A 391 -30.90 5.86 -12.56
N THR A 392 -30.43 5.94 -13.80
CA THR A 392 -30.92 6.95 -14.75
C THR A 392 -31.81 6.31 -15.79
N ALA A 393 -32.94 6.96 -16.07
CA ALA A 393 -33.82 6.58 -17.18
C ALA A 393 -33.30 7.20 -18.49
N ASP A 394 -33.33 6.42 -19.57
CA ASP A 394 -32.81 6.83 -20.86
C ASP A 394 -33.66 7.98 -21.46
N GLY A 395 -33.02 9.12 -21.60
CA GLY A 395 -33.20 10.15 -22.61
C GLY A 395 -34.53 10.80 -22.80
N ARG A 396 -34.90 11.84 -21.99
CA ARG A 396 -35.51 13.12 -22.44
C ARG A 396 -35.51 14.12 -21.27
N PRO A 397 -35.33 15.46 -21.50
CA PRO A 397 -35.35 16.44 -20.43
C PRO A 397 -36.82 16.70 -19.99
N GLY A 398 -37.12 16.34 -18.74
CA GLY A 398 -38.34 16.65 -18.03
C GLY A 398 -38.00 17.06 -16.60
N PRO A 399 -38.89 17.85 -15.91
CA PRO A 399 -38.52 18.49 -14.65
C PRO A 399 -38.25 17.51 -13.53
N ALA A 400 -37.27 17.86 -12.70
CA ALA A 400 -36.77 17.09 -11.58
C ALA A 400 -37.88 16.55 -10.65
N ARG A 401 -37.86 15.25 -10.37
CA ARG A 401 -38.59 14.64 -9.26
C ARG A 401 -37.58 14.04 -8.27
N PRO A 402 -37.96 13.97 -6.97
CA PRO A 402 -37.02 13.67 -5.90
C PRO A 402 -36.46 12.26 -5.96
N GLU A 403 -35.14 12.16 -5.68
CA GLU A 403 -34.35 10.97 -5.64
C GLU A 403 -34.83 9.98 -4.56
N THR A 404 -35.05 8.72 -4.95
CA THR A 404 -35.27 7.62 -3.99
C THR A 404 -33.93 7.11 -3.53
N ARG A 405 -33.51 7.47 -2.32
CA ARG A 405 -32.33 6.96 -1.64
C ARG A 405 -32.67 5.62 -1.01
N MET A 406 -32.12 4.53 -1.50
CA MET A 406 -32.11 3.26 -0.75
C MET A 406 -30.79 3.19 0.05
N LEU A 407 -30.92 3.17 1.36
CA LEU A 407 -29.86 2.85 2.30
C LEU A 407 -29.91 1.34 2.54
N PHE A 408 -28.81 0.67 2.24
CA PHE A 408 -28.57 -0.69 2.76
C PHE A 408 -27.56 -0.57 3.89
N ASN A 409 -27.94 -1.08 5.05
CA ASN A 409 -27.07 -1.29 6.20
C ASN A 409 -26.13 -2.47 5.95
#